data_f868e9c3813a9c48b057bba456070432
#
_entry.id   f868e9c3813a9c48b057bba456070432
#
_cell.length_a   1.000
_cell.length_b   1.000
_cell.length_c   1.000
_cell.angle_alpha   90.00
_cell.angle_beta   90.00
_cell.angle_gamma   90.00
#
_symmetry.space_group_name_H-M   'P 1'
#
loop_
_entity.id
_entity.type
_entity.pdbx_description
1 polymer ?
#
loop_
_entity_poly.entity_id
_entity_poly.type
_entity_poly.pdbx_seq_one_letter_code
_entity_poly.pdbx_strand_id
1 'polypeptide(L)'
;MLGEIFSSMATIVIMISLGYVLQIKGWFDKNFSTSIASLIIKIALPASIMISVLRFISREKMIEFVGSLGIPLLSVVVGYFVAWIIVQVFRIPNNRKATVINTIVNANTIFMGLPLNLSLFGEEAMPYFLVYYVVNTLSTFTVGTYLFTYYNQQHVGKGIQWGRIFSPPLIAFLGSMIWVWFGWTLPEFLNDSLIYIGSLVTPLSLMYIGIHLAQVGLRSLTFDDDMRLSIFGRFVLFPAILLTIQVGVMQFFSIELPMKLQETFFLQSTIPTLVIMPLLATEENADIDFATSAVTITTLLYIVILPVWMMLFSIAFQS
;
A
#
# COMPACT_ATOMS: atom_id res chain seq x y z
N MET A 1 -20.50 -13.66 6.14
CA MET A 1 -19.75 -12.79 5.20
C MET A 1 -20.01 -11.30 5.39
N LEU A 2 -21.19 -10.70 5.11
CA LEU A 2 -21.41 -9.26 5.33
C LEU A 2 -21.20 -8.85 6.81
N GLY A 3 -21.65 -9.67 7.78
CA GLY A 3 -21.42 -9.42 9.21
C GLY A 3 -19.93 -9.43 9.59
N GLU A 4 -19.14 -10.28 9.01
CA GLU A 4 -17.68 -10.36 9.27
C GLU A 4 -16.95 -9.15 8.67
N ILE A 5 -17.34 -8.71 7.46
CA ILE A 5 -16.83 -7.49 6.86
C ILE A 5 -17.14 -6.28 7.77
N PHE A 6 -18.40 -6.16 8.23
CA PHE A 6 -18.79 -5.10 9.16
C PHE A 6 -18.02 -5.15 10.48
N SER A 7 -17.82 -6.33 11.06
CA SER A 7 -17.04 -6.52 12.28
C SER A 7 -15.58 -6.10 12.10
N SER A 8 -14.93 -6.57 11.02
CA SER A 8 -13.55 -6.19 10.69
C SER A 8 -13.42 -4.68 10.47
N MET A 9 -14.37 -4.09 9.78
CA MET A 9 -14.38 -2.63 9.55
C MET A 9 -14.60 -1.85 10.84
N ALA A 10 -15.50 -2.30 11.72
CA ALA A 10 -15.70 -1.67 13.02
C ALA A 10 -14.39 -1.71 13.84
N THR A 11 -13.70 -2.84 13.86
CA THR A 11 -12.39 -2.96 14.52
C THR A 11 -11.37 -1.97 13.97
N ILE A 12 -11.27 -1.86 12.64
CA ILE A 12 -10.36 -0.92 11.96
C ILE A 12 -10.69 0.53 12.38
N VAL A 13 -11.96 0.92 12.29
CA VAL A 13 -12.40 2.27 12.67
C VAL A 13 -12.14 2.57 14.14
N ILE A 14 -12.39 1.61 15.04
CA ILE A 14 -12.11 1.75 16.48
C ILE A 14 -10.62 1.98 16.71
N MET A 15 -9.73 1.20 16.08
CA MET A 15 -8.28 1.32 16.26
C MET A 15 -7.74 2.65 15.69
N ILE A 16 -8.21 3.09 14.52
CA ILE A 16 -7.87 4.40 13.96
C ILE A 16 -8.36 5.51 14.88
N SER A 17 -9.61 5.44 15.35
CA SER A 17 -10.21 6.41 16.27
C SER A 17 -9.46 6.49 17.58
N LEU A 18 -9.02 5.35 18.12
CA LEU A 18 -8.21 5.29 19.34
C LEU A 18 -6.91 6.07 19.15
N GLY A 19 -6.16 5.82 18.08
CA GLY A 19 -4.92 6.55 17.76
C GLY A 19 -5.16 8.05 17.63
N TYR A 20 -6.24 8.46 16.94
CA TYR A 20 -6.63 9.85 16.75
C TYR A 20 -6.96 10.54 18.08
N VAL A 21 -7.81 9.92 18.92
CA VAL A 21 -8.23 10.50 20.20
C VAL A 21 -7.06 10.62 21.19
N LEU A 22 -6.19 9.61 21.27
CA LEU A 22 -5.03 9.64 22.15
C LEU A 22 -4.04 10.75 21.73
N GLN A 23 -3.85 10.96 20.45
CA GLN A 23 -3.02 12.06 19.92
C GLN A 23 -3.62 13.43 20.26
N ILE A 24 -4.93 13.65 20.08
CA ILE A 24 -5.60 14.91 20.44
C ILE A 24 -5.53 15.18 21.96
N LYS A 25 -5.63 14.12 22.78
CA LYS A 25 -5.50 14.25 24.24
C LYS A 25 -4.05 14.52 24.70
N GLY A 26 -3.09 14.57 23.79
CA GLY A 26 -1.69 14.85 24.11
C GLY A 26 -0.94 13.70 24.80
N TRP A 27 -1.42 12.46 24.65
CA TRP A 27 -0.72 11.30 25.22
C TRP A 27 0.59 11.00 24.51
N PHE A 28 0.71 11.42 23.25
CA PHE A 28 1.86 11.16 22.40
C PHE A 28 2.55 12.48 22.05
N ASP A 29 3.87 12.48 22.11
CA ASP A 29 4.69 13.59 21.65
C ASP A 29 4.76 13.66 20.11
N LYS A 30 5.38 14.73 19.59
CA LYS A 30 5.47 14.95 18.14
C LYS A 30 6.28 13.87 17.40
N ASN A 31 7.18 13.16 18.11
CA ASN A 31 8.06 12.15 17.51
C ASN A 31 7.49 10.74 17.59
N PHE A 32 6.42 10.54 18.36
CA PHE A 32 5.88 9.22 18.62
C PHE A 32 5.41 8.51 17.35
N SER A 33 4.79 9.22 16.40
CA SER A 33 4.39 8.65 15.11
C SER A 33 5.58 8.13 14.31
N THR A 34 6.70 8.87 14.31
CA THR A 34 7.95 8.44 13.65
C THR A 34 8.54 7.21 14.33
N SER A 35 8.47 7.13 15.67
CA SER A 35 8.95 5.98 16.44
C SER A 35 8.13 4.72 16.17
N ILE A 36 6.79 4.83 16.17
CA ILE A 36 5.89 3.72 15.79
C ILE A 36 6.15 3.27 14.35
N ALA A 37 6.23 4.20 13.40
CA ALA A 37 6.52 3.87 12.01
C ALA A 37 7.86 3.12 11.87
N SER A 38 8.89 3.55 12.60
CA SER A 38 10.18 2.87 12.62
C SER A 38 10.10 1.47 13.22
N LEU A 39 9.36 1.27 14.31
CA LEU A 39 9.12 -0.03 14.93
C LEU A 39 8.41 -0.99 13.97
N ILE A 40 7.36 -0.50 13.30
CA ILE A 40 6.62 -1.29 12.31
C ILE A 40 7.56 -1.70 11.16
N ILE A 41 8.21 -0.74 10.50
CA ILE A 41 8.97 -1.00 9.28
C ILE A 41 10.24 -1.81 9.55
N LYS A 42 10.93 -1.54 10.66
CA LYS A 42 12.26 -2.13 10.92
C LYS A 42 12.20 -3.44 11.68
N ILE A 43 11.12 -3.71 12.42
CA ILE A 43 11.04 -4.85 13.34
C ILE A 43 9.78 -5.68 13.10
N ALA A 44 8.59 -5.11 13.30
CA ALA A 44 7.35 -5.88 13.30
C ALA A 44 7.00 -6.45 11.91
N LEU A 45 7.12 -5.64 10.86
CA LEU A 45 6.83 -6.05 9.49
C LEU A 45 7.83 -7.09 8.95
N PRO A 46 9.16 -6.95 9.12
CA PRO A 46 10.10 -8.03 8.81
C PRO A 46 9.76 -9.37 9.49
N ALA A 47 9.41 -9.35 10.77
CA ALA A 47 9.01 -10.55 11.50
C ALA A 47 7.72 -11.17 10.93
N SER A 48 6.70 -10.35 10.69
CA SER A 48 5.44 -10.79 10.08
C SER A 48 5.64 -11.39 8.70
N ILE A 49 6.47 -10.76 7.86
CA ILE A 49 6.81 -11.25 6.51
C ILE A 49 7.51 -12.60 6.60
N MET A 50 8.52 -12.73 7.46
CA MET A 50 9.27 -13.97 7.60
C MET A 50 8.36 -15.13 8.00
N ILE A 51 7.53 -14.97 9.03
CA ILE A 51 6.57 -16.00 9.46
C ILE A 51 5.59 -16.36 8.34
N SER A 52 5.03 -15.37 7.65
CA SER A 52 4.07 -15.60 6.59
C SER A 52 4.69 -16.32 5.39
N VAL A 53 5.89 -15.95 4.98
CA VAL A 53 6.61 -16.64 3.89
C VAL A 53 6.90 -18.08 4.28
N LEU A 54 7.45 -18.34 5.48
CA LEU A 54 7.77 -19.68 5.93
C LEU A 54 6.54 -20.59 6.11
N ARG A 55 5.39 -19.99 6.42
CA ARG A 55 4.14 -20.74 6.66
C ARG A 55 3.36 -21.05 5.39
N PHE A 56 3.31 -20.11 4.45
CA PHE A 56 2.40 -20.20 3.30
C PHE A 56 3.09 -20.42 1.95
N ILE A 57 4.41 -20.19 1.84
CA ILE A 57 5.15 -20.39 0.61
C ILE A 57 6.01 -21.65 0.74
N SER A 58 5.69 -22.66 -0.10
CA SER A 58 6.56 -23.82 -0.28
C SER A 58 7.46 -23.64 -1.51
N ARG A 59 8.49 -24.47 -1.63
CA ARG A 59 9.41 -24.44 -2.76
C ARG A 59 8.67 -24.64 -4.10
N GLU A 60 7.65 -25.51 -4.13
CA GLU A 60 6.85 -25.77 -5.32
C GLU A 60 6.02 -24.55 -5.74
N LYS A 61 5.49 -23.80 -4.75
CA LYS A 61 4.67 -22.60 -4.98
C LYS A 61 5.48 -21.36 -5.35
N MET A 62 6.81 -21.40 -5.26
CA MET A 62 7.65 -20.22 -5.61
C MET A 62 7.50 -19.83 -7.07
N ILE A 63 7.33 -20.78 -7.99
CA ILE A 63 7.14 -20.48 -9.42
C ILE A 63 5.79 -19.78 -9.65
N GLU A 64 4.73 -20.27 -9.01
CA GLU A 64 3.40 -19.63 -9.07
C GLU A 64 3.44 -18.21 -8.49
N PHE A 65 4.15 -18.04 -7.37
CA PHE A 65 4.37 -16.73 -6.74
C PHE A 65 5.05 -15.73 -7.71
N VAL A 66 6.13 -16.15 -8.37
CA VAL A 66 6.84 -15.32 -9.36
C VAL A 66 5.93 -15.02 -10.57
N GLY A 67 5.15 -16.01 -11.03
CA GLY A 67 4.18 -15.82 -12.11
C GLY A 67 3.11 -14.78 -11.79
N SER A 68 2.68 -14.70 -10.54
CA SER A 68 1.65 -13.75 -10.10
C SER A 68 2.12 -12.28 -10.06
N LEU A 69 3.44 -12.01 -10.12
CA LEU A 69 3.99 -10.65 -10.24
C LEU A 69 3.54 -9.94 -11.53
N GLY A 70 3.21 -10.69 -12.58
CA GLY A 70 2.86 -10.12 -13.88
C GLY A 70 1.63 -9.21 -13.83
N ILE A 71 0.62 -9.56 -13.04
CA ILE A 71 -0.63 -8.78 -12.93
C ILE A 71 -0.40 -7.40 -12.31
N PRO A 72 0.17 -7.27 -11.09
CA PRO A 72 0.40 -5.95 -10.51
C PRO A 72 1.46 -5.16 -11.29
N LEU A 73 2.47 -5.81 -11.87
CA LEU A 73 3.48 -5.13 -12.70
C LEU A 73 2.83 -4.51 -13.94
N LEU A 74 2.02 -5.26 -14.67
CA LEU A 74 1.30 -4.74 -15.84
C LEU A 74 0.33 -3.63 -15.44
N SER A 75 -0.38 -3.78 -14.30
CA SER A 75 -1.30 -2.77 -13.79
C SER A 75 -0.59 -1.46 -13.47
N VAL A 76 0.58 -1.53 -12.86
CA VAL A 76 1.41 -0.37 -12.53
C VAL A 76 1.92 0.31 -13.81
N VAL A 77 2.42 -0.45 -14.79
CA VAL A 77 2.89 0.11 -16.08
C VAL A 77 1.76 0.81 -16.82
N VAL A 78 0.60 0.15 -16.98
CA VAL A 78 -0.58 0.74 -17.61
C VAL A 78 -1.08 1.94 -16.80
N GLY A 79 -1.09 1.84 -15.46
CA GLY A 79 -1.47 2.91 -14.55
C GLY A 79 -0.61 4.16 -14.73
N TYR A 80 0.71 4.02 -14.78
CA TYR A 80 1.62 5.15 -15.05
C TYR A 80 1.38 5.77 -16.42
N PHE A 81 1.20 4.96 -17.44
CA PHE A 81 0.93 5.44 -18.81
C PHE A 81 -0.38 6.24 -18.86
N VAL A 82 -1.45 5.71 -18.30
CA VAL A 82 -2.76 6.38 -18.24
C VAL A 82 -2.70 7.65 -17.39
N ALA A 83 -2.07 7.60 -16.20
CA ALA A 83 -1.90 8.76 -15.34
C ALA A 83 -1.04 9.85 -16.01
N TRP A 84 -0.02 9.46 -16.78
CA TRP A 84 0.78 10.40 -17.58
C TRP A 84 -0.07 11.09 -18.65
N ILE A 85 -0.93 10.36 -19.37
CA ILE A 85 -1.87 10.97 -20.32
C ILE A 85 -2.79 11.98 -19.61
N ILE A 86 -3.35 11.59 -18.47
CA ILE A 86 -4.26 12.44 -17.68
C ILE A 86 -3.59 13.77 -17.35
N VAL A 87 -2.38 13.77 -16.78
CA VAL A 87 -1.72 15.01 -16.39
C VAL A 87 -1.34 15.91 -17.56
N GLN A 88 -1.20 15.35 -18.78
CA GLN A 88 -0.98 16.14 -19.99
C GLN A 88 -2.29 16.72 -20.54
N VAL A 89 -3.35 15.91 -20.65
CA VAL A 89 -4.65 16.31 -21.19
C VAL A 89 -5.29 17.41 -20.32
N PHE A 90 -5.27 17.23 -19.01
CA PHE A 90 -5.83 18.19 -18.05
C PHE A 90 -4.87 19.34 -17.71
N ARG A 91 -3.68 19.37 -18.31
CA ARG A 91 -2.68 20.45 -18.17
C ARG A 91 -2.32 20.74 -16.71
N ILE A 92 -2.17 19.70 -15.91
CA ILE A 92 -1.80 19.84 -14.50
C ILE A 92 -0.46 20.58 -14.37
N PRO A 93 -0.30 21.51 -13.40
CA PRO A 93 0.96 22.21 -13.16
C PRO A 93 2.13 21.26 -12.89
N ASN A 94 3.32 21.58 -13.39
CA ASN A 94 4.49 20.69 -13.29
C ASN A 94 4.82 20.29 -11.85
N ASN A 95 4.72 21.22 -10.89
CA ASN A 95 4.97 20.96 -9.47
C ASN A 95 3.96 20.01 -8.80
N ARG A 96 2.86 19.66 -9.49
CA ARG A 96 1.84 18.72 -9.02
C ARG A 96 1.77 17.41 -9.81
N LYS A 97 2.29 17.38 -11.05
CA LYS A 97 2.19 16.20 -11.94
C LYS A 97 2.68 14.92 -11.28
N ALA A 98 3.87 14.96 -10.64
CA ALA A 98 4.44 13.80 -9.98
C ALA A 98 3.53 13.31 -8.83
N THR A 99 2.98 14.22 -8.03
CA THR A 99 2.05 13.89 -6.95
C THR A 99 0.78 13.25 -7.49
N VAL A 100 0.16 13.81 -8.54
CA VAL A 100 -1.06 13.26 -9.16
C VAL A 100 -0.80 11.85 -9.69
N ILE A 101 0.27 11.66 -10.48
CA ILE A 101 0.61 10.34 -11.04
C ILE A 101 0.84 9.31 -9.94
N ASN A 102 1.65 9.65 -8.94
CA ASN A 102 1.92 8.75 -7.81
C ASN A 102 0.67 8.50 -6.95
N THR A 103 -0.21 9.49 -6.78
CA THR A 103 -1.49 9.29 -6.09
C THR A 103 -2.37 8.27 -6.82
N ILE A 104 -2.41 8.31 -8.13
CA ILE A 104 -3.18 7.36 -8.94
C ILE A 104 -2.61 5.94 -8.83
N VAL A 105 -1.30 5.78 -8.95
CA VAL A 105 -0.66 4.46 -9.14
C VAL A 105 -0.21 3.81 -7.83
N ASN A 106 0.48 4.56 -6.96
CA ASN A 106 1.16 4.00 -5.81
C ASN A 106 0.32 4.06 -4.52
N ALA A 107 0.29 2.93 -3.80
CA ALA A 107 -0.54 2.72 -2.62
C ALA A 107 0.27 2.72 -1.32
N ASN A 108 -0.37 3.12 -0.22
CA ASN A 108 0.14 2.95 1.14
C ASN A 108 -0.01 1.50 1.61
N THR A 109 0.72 0.60 0.98
CA THR A 109 0.62 -0.85 1.20
C THR A 109 1.00 -1.27 2.62
N ILE A 110 1.98 -0.60 3.25
CA ILE A 110 2.47 -0.99 4.58
C ILE A 110 1.47 -0.60 5.68
N PHE A 111 1.14 0.69 5.78
CA PHE A 111 0.37 1.19 6.93
C PHE A 111 -1.13 0.97 6.80
N MET A 112 -1.66 0.86 5.59
CA MET A 112 -3.08 0.59 5.35
C MET A 112 -3.32 -0.75 4.66
N GLY A 113 -2.58 -1.04 3.60
CA GLY A 113 -2.80 -2.24 2.80
C GLY A 113 -2.62 -3.53 3.58
N LEU A 114 -1.54 -3.67 4.33
CA LEU A 114 -1.25 -4.88 5.09
C LEU A 114 -2.25 -5.13 6.24
N PRO A 115 -2.49 -4.19 7.17
CA PRO A 115 -3.43 -4.45 8.27
C PRO A 115 -4.85 -4.74 7.77
N LEU A 116 -5.29 -4.08 6.69
CA LEU A 116 -6.57 -4.36 6.07
C LEU A 116 -6.61 -5.74 5.41
N ASN A 117 -5.54 -6.12 4.72
CA ASN A 117 -5.42 -7.44 4.09
C ASN A 117 -5.50 -8.56 5.13
N LEU A 118 -4.75 -8.43 6.23
CA LEU A 118 -4.77 -9.39 7.32
C LEU A 118 -6.13 -9.45 8.03
N SER A 119 -6.77 -8.31 8.24
CA SER A 119 -8.06 -8.23 8.92
C SER A 119 -9.22 -8.79 8.09
N LEU A 120 -9.20 -8.59 6.77
CA LEU A 120 -10.28 -9.00 5.87
C LEU A 120 -10.08 -10.42 5.33
N PHE A 121 -8.85 -10.80 5.01
CA PHE A 121 -8.55 -12.02 4.28
C PHE A 121 -7.67 -13.01 5.05
N GLY A 122 -7.17 -12.61 6.22
CA GLY A 122 -6.33 -13.46 7.07
C GLY A 122 -4.89 -13.60 6.56
N GLU A 123 -4.12 -14.42 7.28
CA GLU A 123 -2.71 -14.67 6.97
C GLU A 123 -2.50 -15.42 5.65
N GLU A 124 -3.48 -16.17 5.18
CA GLU A 124 -3.43 -16.91 3.91
C GLU A 124 -3.28 -15.99 2.69
N ALA A 125 -3.74 -14.75 2.79
CA ALA A 125 -3.60 -13.74 1.73
C ALA A 125 -2.21 -13.06 1.72
N MET A 126 -1.37 -13.31 2.72
CA MET A 126 -0.09 -12.65 2.88
C MET A 126 0.88 -12.86 1.71
N PRO A 127 1.01 -14.06 1.11
CA PRO A 127 1.86 -14.25 -0.05
C PRO A 127 1.48 -13.31 -1.22
N TYR A 128 0.19 -13.17 -1.51
CA TYR A 128 -0.30 -12.30 -2.59
C TYR A 128 -0.11 -10.82 -2.25
N PHE A 129 -0.30 -10.46 -0.98
CA PHE A 129 0.06 -9.11 -0.51
C PHE A 129 1.52 -8.79 -0.79
N LEU A 130 2.44 -9.71 -0.50
CA LEU A 130 3.88 -9.52 -0.72
C LEU A 130 4.22 -9.33 -2.20
N VAL A 131 3.55 -10.05 -3.10
CA VAL A 131 3.67 -9.82 -4.56
C VAL A 131 3.36 -8.38 -4.91
N TYR A 132 2.20 -7.89 -4.48
CA TYR A 132 1.78 -6.52 -4.76
C TYR A 132 2.71 -5.49 -4.11
N TYR A 133 3.09 -5.74 -2.85
CA TYR A 133 4.01 -4.89 -2.08
C TYR A 133 5.36 -4.70 -2.78
N VAL A 134 5.96 -5.77 -3.28
CA VAL A 134 7.26 -5.71 -4.00
C VAL A 134 7.13 -4.82 -5.23
N VAL A 135 6.11 -5.03 -6.07
CA VAL A 135 5.88 -4.24 -7.28
C VAL A 135 5.62 -2.77 -6.93
N ASN A 136 4.74 -2.50 -5.95
CA ASN A 136 4.43 -1.14 -5.50
C ASN A 136 5.67 -0.42 -4.95
N THR A 137 6.50 -1.11 -4.17
CA THR A 137 7.73 -0.55 -3.60
C THR A 137 8.76 -0.23 -4.67
N LEU A 138 9.00 -1.18 -5.59
CA LEU A 138 9.91 -0.96 -6.72
C LEU A 138 9.43 0.22 -7.58
N SER A 139 8.16 0.25 -7.96
CA SER A 139 7.60 1.32 -8.78
C SER A 139 7.70 2.69 -8.10
N THR A 140 7.41 2.75 -6.80
CA THR A 140 7.48 3.99 -6.01
C THR A 140 8.89 4.57 -5.99
N PHE A 141 9.89 3.76 -5.65
CA PHE A 141 11.26 4.24 -5.43
C PHE A 141 12.12 4.25 -6.72
N THR A 142 11.58 3.82 -7.84
CA THR A 142 12.21 3.99 -9.17
C THR A 142 11.45 5.05 -9.97
N VAL A 143 10.33 4.68 -10.59
CA VAL A 143 9.56 5.57 -11.45
C VAL A 143 8.93 6.71 -10.66
N GLY A 144 8.33 6.41 -9.51
CA GLY A 144 7.63 7.39 -8.68
C GLY A 144 8.52 8.55 -8.22
N THR A 145 9.71 8.25 -7.68
CA THR A 145 10.68 9.28 -7.28
C THR A 145 11.30 9.99 -8.48
N TYR A 146 11.59 9.26 -9.57
CA TYR A 146 12.10 9.86 -10.80
C TYR A 146 11.15 10.93 -11.38
N LEU A 147 9.84 10.73 -11.32
CA LEU A 147 8.87 11.70 -11.81
C LEU A 147 8.91 13.01 -11.03
N PHE A 148 9.16 12.97 -9.71
CA PHE A 148 9.35 14.19 -8.93
C PHE A 148 10.57 14.99 -9.40
N THR A 149 11.71 14.33 -9.59
CA THR A 149 12.91 14.98 -10.14
C THR A 149 12.68 15.51 -11.55
N TYR A 150 12.04 14.74 -12.41
CA TYR A 150 11.79 15.07 -13.83
C TYR A 150 10.91 16.33 -13.98
N TYR A 151 9.80 16.42 -13.25
CA TYR A 151 8.88 17.54 -13.40
C TYR A 151 9.31 18.81 -12.67
N ASN A 152 10.13 18.71 -11.63
CA ASN A 152 10.56 19.88 -10.85
C ASN A 152 11.95 20.40 -11.21
N GLN A 153 12.55 19.91 -12.30
CA GLN A 153 13.79 20.41 -12.92
C GLN A 153 15.01 20.54 -11.98
N GLN A 154 15.05 19.81 -10.89
CA GLN A 154 16.25 19.74 -10.07
C GLN A 154 17.24 18.76 -10.72
N HIS A 155 18.15 19.29 -11.51
CA HIS A 155 19.15 18.58 -12.33
C HIS A 155 20.29 17.93 -11.53
N VAL A 156 20.07 17.59 -10.31
CA VAL A 156 21.01 16.76 -9.57
C VAL A 156 20.52 15.32 -9.70
N GLY A 157 21.13 14.59 -10.62
CA GLY A 157 20.86 13.18 -10.84
C GLY A 157 20.98 12.35 -9.55
N LYS A 158 19.97 12.40 -8.74
CA LYS A 158 19.74 11.42 -7.69
C LYS A 158 19.38 10.13 -8.41
N GLY A 159 20.37 9.26 -8.58
CA GLY A 159 20.14 7.92 -9.14
C GLY A 159 19.10 7.13 -8.33
N ILE A 160 18.84 5.90 -8.75
CA ILE A 160 17.93 4.99 -8.04
C ILE A 160 18.28 4.96 -6.55
N GLN A 161 17.30 5.19 -5.69
CA GLN A 161 17.50 5.24 -4.23
C GLN A 161 17.51 3.80 -3.65
N TRP A 162 18.58 3.07 -3.93
CA TRP A 162 18.74 1.66 -3.55
C TRP A 162 18.46 1.40 -2.06
N GLY A 163 18.87 2.31 -1.17
CA GLY A 163 18.62 2.19 0.26
C GLY A 163 17.13 2.24 0.66
N ARG A 164 16.26 2.85 -0.15
CA ARG A 164 14.81 2.85 0.05
C ARG A 164 14.16 1.61 -0.55
N ILE A 165 14.69 1.11 -1.66
CA ILE A 165 14.25 -0.15 -2.27
C ILE A 165 14.58 -1.31 -1.34
N PHE A 166 15.86 -1.45 -0.94
CA PHE A 166 16.30 -2.49 0.01
C PHE A 166 15.89 -2.13 1.45
N SER A 167 14.60 -1.89 1.65
CA SER A 167 14.02 -1.67 2.97
C SER A 167 14.06 -2.96 3.82
N PRO A 168 14.04 -2.87 5.17
CA PRO A 168 14.03 -4.05 6.04
C PRO A 168 12.93 -5.07 5.71
N PRO A 169 11.70 -4.68 5.35
CA PRO A 169 10.68 -5.62 4.90
C PRO A 169 11.06 -6.39 3.62
N LEU A 170 11.65 -5.72 2.64
CA LEU A 170 12.08 -6.38 1.40
C LEU A 170 13.25 -7.33 1.65
N ILE A 171 14.21 -6.94 2.50
CA ILE A 171 15.33 -7.81 2.89
C ILE A 171 14.81 -9.05 3.62
N ALA A 172 13.86 -8.89 4.55
CA ALA A 172 13.22 -10.00 5.25
C ALA A 172 12.49 -10.94 4.28
N PHE A 173 11.78 -10.38 3.29
CA PHE A 173 11.12 -11.16 2.26
C PHE A 173 12.13 -12.00 1.44
N LEU A 174 13.16 -11.36 0.89
CA LEU A 174 14.19 -12.05 0.09
C LEU A 174 14.94 -13.10 0.91
N GLY A 175 15.31 -12.77 2.15
CA GLY A 175 15.94 -13.69 3.08
C GLY A 175 15.04 -14.90 3.40
N SER A 176 13.75 -14.67 3.59
CA SER A 176 12.80 -15.74 3.86
C SER A 176 12.58 -16.65 2.64
N MET A 177 12.61 -16.10 1.43
CA MET A 177 12.55 -16.89 0.19
C MET A 177 13.76 -17.81 0.05
N ILE A 178 14.96 -17.30 0.38
CA ILE A 178 16.19 -18.11 0.43
C ILE A 178 16.05 -19.21 1.49
N TRP A 179 15.52 -18.89 2.67
CA TRP A 179 15.30 -19.85 3.75
C TRP A 179 14.38 -21.00 3.32
N VAL A 180 13.24 -20.69 2.68
CA VAL A 180 12.33 -21.69 2.11
C VAL A 180 13.00 -22.54 1.03
N TRP A 181 13.82 -21.91 0.18
CA TRP A 181 14.54 -22.63 -0.89
C TRP A 181 15.45 -23.73 -0.35
N PHE A 182 16.16 -23.47 0.77
CA PHE A 182 17.02 -24.45 1.42
C PHE A 182 16.26 -25.43 2.33
N GLY A 183 14.97 -25.24 2.56
CA GLY A 183 14.15 -26.08 3.43
C GLY A 183 14.52 -26.00 4.91
N TRP A 184 15.13 -24.88 5.34
CA TRP A 184 15.49 -24.68 6.73
C TRP A 184 14.25 -24.47 7.61
N THR A 185 14.28 -25.00 8.83
CA THR A 185 13.24 -24.82 9.84
C THR A 185 13.70 -23.84 10.92
N LEU A 186 12.77 -23.09 11.49
CA LEU A 186 13.04 -22.24 12.64
C LEU A 186 12.91 -23.04 13.94
N PRO A 187 13.81 -22.84 14.92
CA PRO A 187 13.55 -23.29 16.29
C PRO A 187 12.26 -22.70 16.85
N GLU A 188 11.51 -23.47 17.65
CA GLU A 188 10.20 -23.09 18.16
C GLU A 188 10.19 -21.73 18.88
N PHE A 189 11.17 -21.47 19.74
CA PHE A 189 11.28 -20.19 20.47
C PHE A 189 11.47 -18.98 19.55
N LEU A 190 12.18 -19.14 18.43
CA LEU A 190 12.34 -18.08 17.42
C LEU A 190 11.05 -17.87 16.64
N ASN A 191 10.40 -18.98 16.23
CA ASN A 191 9.10 -18.93 15.56
C ASN A 191 8.07 -18.16 16.38
N ASP A 192 7.91 -18.52 17.67
CA ASP A 192 6.95 -17.87 18.57
C ASP A 192 7.30 -16.39 18.82
N SER A 193 8.60 -16.08 18.99
CA SER A 193 9.04 -14.69 19.13
C SER A 193 8.69 -13.85 17.91
N LEU A 194 8.90 -14.38 16.71
CA LEU A 194 8.56 -13.69 15.47
C LEU A 194 7.04 -13.54 15.30
N ILE A 195 6.23 -14.52 15.71
CA ILE A 195 4.76 -14.42 15.72
C ILE A 195 4.32 -13.26 16.63
N TYR A 196 4.81 -13.19 17.87
CA TYR A 196 4.45 -12.10 18.77
C TYR A 196 4.86 -10.73 18.22
N ILE A 197 6.08 -10.61 17.70
CA ILE A 197 6.56 -9.36 17.13
C ILE A 197 5.75 -8.99 15.88
N GLY A 198 5.50 -9.95 15.00
CA GLY A 198 4.74 -9.76 13.78
C GLY A 198 3.29 -9.35 14.02
N SER A 199 2.67 -9.84 15.09
CA SER A 199 1.29 -9.50 15.47
C SER A 199 1.10 -8.02 15.83
N LEU A 200 2.17 -7.30 16.14
CA LEU A 200 2.14 -5.86 16.40
C LEU A 200 1.83 -5.03 15.13
N VAL A 201 2.04 -5.58 13.94
CA VAL A 201 1.86 -4.83 12.68
C VAL A 201 0.47 -4.22 12.58
N THR A 202 -0.58 -5.03 12.68
CA THR A 202 -1.96 -4.57 12.50
C THR A 202 -2.38 -3.50 13.52
N PRO A 203 -2.28 -3.71 14.84
CA PRO A 203 -2.73 -2.72 15.80
C PRO A 203 -1.91 -1.42 15.74
N LEU A 204 -0.59 -1.51 15.61
CA LEU A 204 0.25 -0.32 15.57
C LEU A 204 0.05 0.47 14.27
N SER A 205 -0.14 -0.18 13.12
CA SER A 205 -0.37 0.50 11.86
C SER A 205 -1.72 1.23 11.85
N LEU A 206 -2.77 0.63 12.36
CA LEU A 206 -4.09 1.28 12.45
C LEU A 206 -4.06 2.47 13.42
N MET A 207 -3.42 2.33 14.58
CA MET A 207 -3.21 3.46 15.50
C MET A 207 -2.36 4.56 14.87
N TYR A 208 -1.29 4.20 14.14
CA TYR A 208 -0.44 5.15 13.43
C TYR A 208 -1.23 6.02 12.45
N ILE A 209 -2.18 5.43 11.70
CA ILE A 209 -3.05 6.19 10.79
C ILE A 209 -3.84 7.25 11.58
N GLY A 210 -4.44 6.88 12.70
CA GLY A 210 -5.20 7.80 13.56
C GLY A 210 -4.34 8.93 14.11
N ILE A 211 -3.16 8.61 14.62
CA ILE A 211 -2.19 9.59 15.13
C ILE A 211 -1.77 10.55 14.00
N HIS A 212 -1.45 10.03 12.83
CA HIS A 212 -1.03 10.84 11.69
C HIS A 212 -2.14 11.79 11.22
N LEU A 213 -3.39 11.32 11.12
CA LEU A 213 -4.55 12.16 10.80
C LEU A 213 -4.74 13.31 11.80
N ALA A 214 -4.54 13.04 13.11
CA ALA A 214 -4.65 14.06 14.14
C ALA A 214 -3.51 15.10 14.07
N GLN A 215 -2.30 14.70 13.68
CA GLN A 215 -1.14 15.59 13.55
C GLN A 215 -1.23 16.51 12.33
N VAL A 216 -1.68 16.00 11.18
CA VAL A 216 -1.79 16.79 9.94
C VAL A 216 -2.88 17.87 10.07
N GLY A 217 -3.98 17.58 10.76
CA GLY A 217 -5.11 18.51 10.89
C GLY A 217 -5.90 18.65 9.58
N LEU A 218 -7.09 19.27 9.68
CA LEU A 218 -8.03 19.37 8.55
C LEU A 218 -8.17 20.81 7.99
N ARG A 219 -7.40 21.79 8.51
CA ARG A 219 -7.72 23.21 8.33
C ARG A 219 -7.20 23.84 7.02
N SER A 220 -6.32 23.18 6.27
CA SER A 220 -5.69 23.75 5.06
C SER A 220 -5.64 22.74 3.90
N LEU A 221 -6.70 21.93 3.73
CA LEU A 221 -6.71 20.94 2.66
C LEU A 221 -7.03 21.60 1.31
N THR A 222 -6.17 21.36 0.33
CA THR A 222 -6.43 21.74 -1.07
C THR A 222 -7.41 20.74 -1.69
N PHE A 223 -8.58 21.22 -2.14
CA PHE A 223 -9.60 20.40 -2.79
C PHE A 223 -10.06 21.08 -4.09
N ASP A 224 -9.19 21.08 -5.07
CA ASP A 224 -9.40 21.61 -6.42
C ASP A 224 -9.63 20.49 -7.45
N ASP A 225 -9.69 20.87 -8.73
CA ASP A 225 -9.95 19.91 -9.82
C ASP A 225 -8.80 18.89 -9.99
N ASP A 226 -7.55 19.29 -9.72
CA ASP A 226 -6.40 18.40 -9.75
C ASP A 226 -6.53 17.31 -8.67
N MET A 227 -7.03 17.70 -7.48
CA MET A 227 -7.29 16.77 -6.39
C MET A 227 -8.45 15.83 -6.69
N ARG A 228 -9.56 16.34 -7.26
CA ARG A 228 -10.71 15.51 -7.67
C ARG A 228 -10.28 14.47 -8.69
N LEU A 229 -9.46 14.87 -9.65
CA LEU A 229 -8.91 13.98 -10.68
C LEU A 229 -8.00 12.91 -10.07
N SER A 230 -7.16 13.28 -9.10
CA SER A 230 -6.30 12.36 -8.35
C SER A 230 -7.12 11.31 -7.59
N ILE A 231 -8.18 11.75 -6.91
CA ILE A 231 -9.10 10.87 -6.15
C ILE A 231 -9.83 9.91 -7.10
N PHE A 232 -10.38 10.42 -8.20
CA PHE A 232 -11.03 9.59 -9.21
C PHE A 232 -10.04 8.56 -9.80
N GLY A 233 -8.83 9.02 -10.15
CA GLY A 233 -7.77 8.16 -10.65
C GLY A 233 -7.41 7.04 -9.67
N ARG A 234 -7.29 7.37 -8.38
CA ARG A 234 -6.92 6.42 -7.33
C ARG A 234 -8.00 5.40 -7.04
N PHE A 235 -9.24 5.85 -6.86
CA PHE A 235 -10.31 4.99 -6.34
C PHE A 235 -11.21 4.37 -7.40
N VAL A 236 -11.15 4.84 -8.63
CA VAL A 236 -11.98 4.31 -9.73
C VAL A 236 -11.10 3.77 -10.86
N LEU A 237 -10.24 4.61 -11.40
CA LEU A 237 -9.50 4.28 -12.63
C LEU A 237 -8.46 3.18 -12.39
N PHE A 238 -7.62 3.29 -11.36
CA PHE A 238 -6.56 2.30 -11.10
C PHE A 238 -7.12 0.92 -10.70
N PRO A 239 -8.13 0.82 -9.80
CA PRO A 239 -8.82 -0.44 -9.56
C PRO A 239 -9.47 -1.04 -10.81
N ALA A 240 -10.07 -0.21 -11.68
CA ALA A 240 -10.64 -0.68 -12.94
C ALA A 240 -9.57 -1.23 -13.90
N ILE A 241 -8.41 -0.58 -13.99
CA ILE A 241 -7.25 -1.08 -14.76
C ILE A 241 -6.83 -2.46 -14.23
N LEU A 242 -6.66 -2.60 -12.91
CA LEU A 242 -6.26 -3.88 -12.32
C LEU A 242 -7.29 -4.97 -12.57
N LEU A 243 -8.59 -4.70 -12.34
CA LEU A 243 -9.66 -5.67 -12.60
C LEU A 243 -9.70 -6.09 -14.07
N THR A 244 -9.57 -5.13 -14.99
CA THR A 244 -9.54 -5.42 -16.44
C THR A 244 -8.37 -6.34 -16.78
N ILE A 245 -7.19 -6.12 -16.19
CA ILE A 245 -6.02 -6.96 -16.39
C ILE A 245 -6.24 -8.35 -15.79
N GLN A 246 -6.79 -8.46 -14.57
CA GLN A 246 -7.11 -9.77 -13.96
C GLN A 246 -8.08 -10.58 -14.84
N VAL A 247 -9.20 -9.98 -15.23
CA VAL A 247 -10.19 -10.63 -16.10
C VAL A 247 -9.58 -10.97 -17.45
N GLY A 248 -8.80 -10.04 -18.04
CA GLY A 248 -8.11 -10.27 -19.31
C GLY A 248 -7.12 -11.44 -19.25
N VAL A 249 -6.34 -11.55 -18.17
CA VAL A 249 -5.41 -12.68 -17.96
C VAL A 249 -6.18 -14.00 -17.84
N MET A 250 -7.25 -14.03 -17.06
CA MET A 250 -8.08 -15.23 -16.89
C MET A 250 -8.69 -15.69 -18.23
N GLN A 251 -9.22 -14.76 -19.01
CA GLN A 251 -9.87 -15.09 -20.29
C GLN A 251 -8.87 -15.45 -21.40
N PHE A 252 -7.78 -14.67 -21.52
CA PHE A 252 -6.81 -14.86 -22.61
C PHE A 252 -5.97 -16.11 -22.46
N PHE A 253 -5.57 -16.43 -21.21
CA PHE A 253 -4.75 -17.61 -20.93
C PHE A 253 -5.57 -18.82 -20.48
N SER A 254 -6.89 -18.68 -20.34
CA SER A 254 -7.80 -19.73 -19.84
C SER A 254 -7.34 -20.32 -18.50
N ILE A 255 -6.87 -19.46 -17.58
CA ILE A 255 -6.41 -19.83 -16.24
C ILE A 255 -7.35 -19.30 -15.18
N GLU A 256 -7.56 -20.08 -14.13
CA GLU A 256 -8.27 -19.63 -12.94
C GLU A 256 -7.27 -19.03 -11.95
N LEU A 257 -7.51 -17.79 -11.54
CA LEU A 257 -6.72 -17.14 -10.50
C LEU A 257 -7.32 -17.48 -9.11
N PRO A 258 -6.49 -17.82 -8.11
CA PRO A 258 -6.98 -18.05 -6.76
C PRO A 258 -7.78 -16.83 -6.25
N MET A 259 -8.94 -17.10 -5.62
CA MET A 259 -9.82 -16.02 -5.13
C MET A 259 -9.08 -15.07 -4.18
N LYS A 260 -8.26 -15.60 -3.27
CA LYS A 260 -7.44 -14.81 -2.35
C LYS A 260 -6.44 -13.88 -3.06
N LEU A 261 -5.92 -14.28 -4.21
CA LEU A 261 -5.08 -13.42 -5.05
C LEU A 261 -5.90 -12.25 -5.62
N GLN A 262 -7.08 -12.56 -6.18
CA GLN A 262 -7.94 -11.56 -6.79
C GLN A 262 -8.42 -10.53 -5.76
N GLU A 263 -8.90 -10.99 -4.59
CA GLU A 263 -9.32 -10.17 -3.46
C GLU A 263 -8.18 -9.26 -2.97
N THR A 264 -6.99 -9.84 -2.77
CA THR A 264 -5.82 -9.11 -2.29
C THR A 264 -5.39 -8.03 -3.27
N PHE A 265 -5.21 -8.35 -4.54
CA PHE A 265 -4.76 -7.39 -5.53
C PHE A 265 -5.78 -6.27 -5.73
N PHE A 266 -7.07 -6.61 -5.74
CA PHE A 266 -8.13 -5.62 -5.80
C PHE A 266 -8.10 -4.68 -4.59
N LEU A 267 -8.06 -5.23 -3.37
CA LEU A 267 -7.95 -4.41 -2.16
C LEU A 267 -6.74 -3.47 -2.23
N GLN A 268 -5.56 -4.00 -2.57
CA GLN A 268 -4.33 -3.21 -2.64
C GLN A 268 -4.42 -2.11 -3.71
N SER A 269 -5.15 -2.32 -4.81
CA SER A 269 -5.38 -1.31 -5.84
C SER A 269 -6.27 -0.15 -5.36
N THR A 270 -7.10 -0.37 -4.36
CA THR A 270 -8.00 0.66 -3.79
C THR A 270 -7.40 1.42 -2.61
N ILE A 271 -6.26 0.97 -2.05
CA ILE A 271 -5.62 1.60 -0.88
C ILE A 271 -5.25 3.07 -1.17
N PRO A 272 -5.41 4.02 -0.23
CA PRO A 272 -5.01 5.41 -0.38
C PRO A 272 -3.57 5.59 -0.82
N THR A 273 -3.23 6.79 -1.25
CA THR A 273 -1.87 7.12 -1.69
C THR A 273 -0.83 7.01 -0.57
N LEU A 274 0.43 7.01 -0.98
CA LEU A 274 1.60 6.86 -0.11
C LEU A 274 1.67 7.94 0.97
N VAL A 275 1.82 7.55 2.22
CA VAL A 275 1.99 8.46 3.36
C VAL A 275 3.28 9.30 3.26
N ILE A 276 4.28 8.82 2.51
CA ILE A 276 5.56 9.53 2.30
C ILE A 276 5.49 10.58 1.19
N MET A 277 4.35 10.79 0.55
CA MET A 277 4.20 11.73 -0.56
C MET A 277 4.67 13.16 -0.24
N PRO A 278 4.32 13.76 0.93
CA PRO A 278 4.81 15.09 1.29
C PRO A 278 6.33 15.15 1.42
N LEU A 279 6.96 14.08 1.91
CA LEU A 279 8.42 13.98 2.00
C LEU A 279 9.06 14.01 0.61
N LEU A 280 8.52 13.22 -0.33
CA LEU A 280 9.01 13.21 -1.72
C LEU A 280 8.82 14.58 -2.39
N ALA A 281 7.69 15.24 -2.14
CA ALA A 281 7.43 16.58 -2.62
C ALA A 281 8.40 17.62 -2.05
N THR A 282 8.74 17.50 -0.76
CA THR A 282 9.71 18.40 -0.10
C THR A 282 11.12 18.23 -0.67
N GLU A 283 11.56 16.99 -0.87
CA GLU A 283 12.91 16.68 -1.38
C GLU A 283 13.17 17.25 -2.78
N GLU A 284 12.13 17.44 -3.59
CA GLU A 284 12.23 17.90 -4.98
C GLU A 284 11.53 19.24 -5.24
N ASN A 285 11.20 20.00 -4.17
CA ASN A 285 10.51 21.31 -4.22
C ASN A 285 9.21 21.30 -5.06
N ALA A 286 8.43 20.23 -4.94
CA ALA A 286 7.09 20.12 -5.49
C ALA A 286 6.05 20.82 -4.58
N ASP A 287 4.77 20.75 -4.93
CA ASP A 287 3.67 21.32 -4.12
C ASP A 287 3.41 20.41 -2.88
N ILE A 288 4.02 20.81 -1.74
CA ILE A 288 3.95 20.06 -0.47
C ILE A 288 2.53 20.07 0.09
N ASP A 289 1.82 21.20 -0.03
CA ASP A 289 0.46 21.34 0.50
C ASP A 289 -0.51 20.45 -0.28
N PHE A 290 -0.35 20.39 -1.59
CA PHE A 290 -1.12 19.47 -2.44
C PHE A 290 -0.80 18.00 -2.12
N ALA A 291 0.48 17.65 -1.94
CA ALA A 291 0.90 16.30 -1.58
C ALA A 291 0.34 15.85 -0.21
N THR A 292 0.38 16.75 0.78
CA THR A 292 -0.20 16.54 2.12
C THR A 292 -1.72 16.37 2.05
N SER A 293 -2.37 17.21 1.25
CA SER A 293 -3.81 17.12 1.03
C SER A 293 -4.21 15.80 0.36
N ALA A 294 -3.44 15.32 -0.63
CA ALA A 294 -3.68 14.06 -1.30
C ALA A 294 -3.65 12.88 -0.33
N VAL A 295 -2.64 12.80 0.55
CA VAL A 295 -2.55 11.76 1.58
C VAL A 295 -3.75 11.81 2.53
N THR A 296 -4.04 13.00 3.06
CA THR A 296 -5.09 13.19 4.07
C THR A 296 -6.47 12.89 3.50
N ILE A 297 -6.81 13.48 2.36
CA ILE A 297 -8.13 13.34 1.74
C ILE A 297 -8.36 11.90 1.30
N THR A 298 -7.38 11.26 0.63
CA THR A 298 -7.54 9.86 0.21
C THR A 298 -7.67 8.92 1.40
N THR A 299 -6.95 9.15 2.49
CA THR A 299 -7.05 8.36 3.72
C THR A 299 -8.43 8.50 4.38
N LEU A 300 -8.96 9.73 4.48
CA LEU A 300 -10.29 9.98 5.06
C LEU A 300 -11.41 9.40 4.20
N LEU A 301 -11.37 9.62 2.88
CA LEU A 301 -12.37 9.09 1.96
C LEU A 301 -12.38 7.56 1.95
N TYR A 302 -11.25 6.93 2.20
CA TYR A 302 -11.14 5.48 2.17
C TYR A 302 -11.98 4.78 3.24
N ILE A 303 -12.26 5.44 4.37
CA ILE A 303 -13.17 4.93 5.40
C ILE A 303 -14.56 4.61 4.83
N VAL A 304 -15.01 5.43 3.86
CA VAL A 304 -16.29 5.25 3.18
C VAL A 304 -16.16 4.39 1.92
N ILE A 305 -15.07 4.53 1.19
CA ILE A 305 -14.84 3.86 -0.10
C ILE A 305 -14.59 2.37 0.08
N LEU A 306 -13.86 1.95 1.10
CA LEU A 306 -13.55 0.55 1.36
C LEU A 306 -14.81 -0.33 1.46
N PRO A 307 -15.83 0.02 2.29
CA PRO A 307 -17.08 -0.75 2.34
C PRO A 307 -17.76 -0.92 0.99
N VAL A 308 -17.83 0.18 0.25
CA VAL A 308 -18.49 0.19 -1.07
C VAL A 308 -17.76 -0.76 -2.03
N TRP A 309 -16.43 -0.69 -2.08
CA TRP A 309 -15.65 -1.57 -2.95
C TRP A 309 -15.73 -3.03 -2.55
N MET A 310 -15.68 -3.34 -1.25
CA MET A 310 -15.82 -4.71 -0.76
C MET A 310 -17.20 -5.29 -1.07
N MET A 311 -18.25 -4.49 -0.97
CA MET A 311 -19.59 -4.89 -1.33
C MET A 311 -19.73 -5.14 -2.85
N LEU A 312 -19.20 -4.24 -3.69
CA LEU A 312 -19.23 -4.40 -5.14
C LEU A 312 -18.43 -5.63 -5.60
N PHE A 313 -17.24 -5.84 -5.01
CA PHE A 313 -16.43 -6.99 -5.31
C PHE A 313 -17.12 -8.31 -4.93
N SER A 314 -17.77 -8.35 -3.76
CA SER A 314 -18.50 -9.56 -3.33
C SER A 314 -19.66 -9.90 -4.26
N ILE A 315 -20.36 -8.90 -4.79
CA ILE A 315 -21.44 -9.10 -5.77
C ILE A 315 -20.88 -9.60 -7.11
N ALA A 316 -19.72 -9.08 -7.54
CA ALA A 316 -19.19 -9.37 -8.86
C ALA A 316 -18.48 -10.75 -8.96
N PHE A 317 -17.89 -11.25 -7.87
CA PHE A 317 -17.00 -12.41 -7.89
C PHE A 317 -17.45 -13.58 -6.97
N GLN A 318 -18.48 -13.39 -6.15
CA GLN A 318 -19.00 -14.44 -5.25
C GLN A 318 -20.43 -14.86 -5.58
N SER A 319 -21.03 -14.31 -6.65
CA SER A 319 -22.27 -14.79 -7.25
C SER A 319 -21.96 -15.88 -8.29
#